data_3e19bebd30f00c2bd4a16d850bd4172e
#
_entry.id   3e19bebd30f00c2bd4a16d850bd4172e
#
_cell.length_a   1.000
_cell.length_b   1.000
_cell.length_c   1.000
_cell.angle_alpha   90.00
_cell.angle_beta   90.00
_cell.angle_gamma   90.00
#
_symmetry.space_group_name_H-M   'P 1'
#
loop_
_entity.id
_entity.type
_entity.pdbx_description
1 polymer ?
#
loop_
_entity_poly.entity_id
_entity_poly.type
_entity_poly.pdbx_seq_one_letter_code
_entity_poly.pdbx_strand_id
1 'polypeptide(L)'
;MQTPIVPVAVYPGTANTLYIRSVTLGPPPSYYYELQAVEVVPPVIEQIDPDDGSVIVAGQPEQTTVVVLKNGNVDMTVTQWDDWAAGPESEDENYQLDCIAANLGLTIA
;
A
#
# COMPACT_ATOMS: atom_id res chain seq x y z
N MET A 1 5.49 -5.91 -0.35
CA MET A 1 4.51 -5.67 -1.43
C MET A 1 3.48 -4.65 -0.98
N GLN A 2 3.15 -3.72 -1.83
CA GLN A 2 2.26 -2.61 -1.50
C GLN A 2 1.45 -2.23 -2.73
N THR A 3 0.17 -1.92 -2.56
CA THR A 3 -0.70 -1.49 -3.66
C THR A 3 -1.72 -0.47 -3.16
N PRO A 4 -2.09 0.51 -4.01
CA PRO A 4 -3.23 1.36 -3.70
C PRO A 4 -4.52 0.56 -3.73
N ILE A 5 -5.45 0.89 -2.85
CA ILE A 5 -6.78 0.29 -2.80
C ILE A 5 -7.83 1.37 -2.87
N VAL A 6 -9.05 0.99 -3.24
CA VAL A 6 -10.20 1.87 -3.10
C VAL A 6 -10.33 2.23 -1.61
N PRO A 7 -10.39 3.53 -1.26
CA PRO A 7 -10.38 3.94 0.14
C PRO A 7 -11.47 3.26 0.96
N VAL A 8 -11.09 2.81 2.14
CA VAL A 8 -11.99 2.13 3.09
C VAL A 8 -11.83 2.75 4.47
N ALA A 9 -12.96 2.98 5.14
CA ALA A 9 -12.94 3.56 6.48
C ALA A 9 -12.41 2.54 7.48
N VAL A 10 -11.32 2.90 8.16
CA VAL A 10 -10.71 2.11 9.23
C VAL A 10 -10.40 3.07 10.36
N TYR A 11 -11.23 3.05 11.42
CA TYR A 11 -11.03 3.98 12.54
C TYR A 11 -9.57 3.95 13.04
N PRO A 12 -8.90 5.11 13.25
CA PRO A 12 -9.45 6.46 13.26
C PRO A 12 -9.37 7.21 11.91
N GLY A 13 -9.20 6.56 10.78
CA GLY A 13 -9.02 7.24 9.51
C GLY A 13 -9.57 6.48 8.32
N THR A 14 -8.99 6.72 7.15
CA THR A 14 -9.35 6.06 5.90
C THR A 14 -8.10 5.45 5.29
N ALA A 15 -8.11 4.14 5.08
CA ALA A 15 -7.00 3.44 4.44
C ALA A 15 -7.12 3.52 2.93
N ASN A 16 -6.02 3.82 2.26
CA ASN A 16 -5.93 3.88 0.80
C ASN A 16 -4.84 2.99 0.22
N THR A 17 -4.14 2.24 1.07
CA THR A 17 -3.01 1.39 0.66
C THR A 17 -3.02 0.11 1.46
N LEU A 18 -2.78 -1.00 0.76
CA LEU A 18 -2.57 -2.31 1.36
C LEU A 18 -1.08 -2.67 1.24
N TYR A 19 -0.47 -3.00 2.37
CA TYR A 19 0.86 -3.58 2.45
C TYR A 19 0.75 -5.02 2.91
N ILE A 20 1.50 -5.93 2.27
CA ILE A 20 1.58 -7.33 2.70
C ILE A 20 3.03 -7.81 2.71
N ARG A 21 3.30 -8.79 3.56
CA ARG A 21 4.59 -9.46 3.65
C ARG A 21 4.34 -10.94 3.94
N SER A 22 5.02 -11.82 3.21
CA SER A 22 4.89 -13.24 3.49
C SER A 22 5.54 -13.58 4.83
N VAL A 23 4.84 -14.37 5.64
CA VAL A 23 5.30 -14.81 6.96
C VAL A 23 5.72 -16.26 6.93
N THR A 24 4.88 -17.10 6.32
CA THR A 24 5.20 -18.53 6.11
C THR A 24 4.99 -18.88 4.65
N LEU A 25 5.80 -19.82 4.16
CA LEU A 25 5.73 -20.23 2.76
C LEU A 25 4.62 -21.25 2.49
N GLY A 26 3.93 -21.67 3.53
CA GLY A 26 2.75 -22.49 3.42
C GLY A 26 2.91 -23.91 3.06
N PRO A 27 2.05 -24.70 2.49
CA PRO A 27 0.79 -24.45 1.81
C PRO A 27 -0.43 -24.48 2.74
N PRO A 28 -1.33 -23.48 2.65
CA PRO A 28 -1.18 -22.22 1.92
C PRO A 28 -0.32 -21.20 2.67
N PRO A 29 0.31 -20.24 1.98
CA PRO A 29 1.15 -19.26 2.64
C PRO A 29 0.32 -18.28 3.49
N SER A 30 0.95 -17.82 4.57
CA SER A 30 0.39 -16.80 5.45
C SER A 30 1.09 -15.45 5.22
N TYR A 31 0.33 -14.39 5.40
CA TYR A 31 0.82 -13.02 5.18
C TYR A 31 0.50 -12.16 6.39
N TYR A 32 1.42 -11.25 6.68
CA TYR A 32 1.17 -10.10 7.54
C TYR A 32 0.67 -8.97 6.65
N TYR A 33 -0.36 -8.25 7.09
CA TYR A 33 -0.90 -7.12 6.33
C TYR A 33 -0.99 -5.86 7.19
N GLU A 34 -0.95 -4.72 6.49
CA GLU A 34 -1.22 -3.41 7.07
C GLU A 34 -2.17 -2.65 6.15
N LEU A 35 -3.22 -2.09 6.74
CA LEU A 35 -4.05 -1.10 6.06
C LEU A 35 -3.52 0.28 6.43
N GLN A 36 -3.04 1.01 5.43
CA GLN A 36 -2.30 2.24 5.61
C GLN A 36 -3.05 3.43 5.01
N ALA A 37 -2.96 4.58 5.68
CA ALA A 37 -3.27 5.86 5.09
C ALA A 37 -1.96 6.47 4.61
N VAL A 38 -1.79 6.55 3.31
CA VAL A 38 -0.59 7.13 2.68
C VAL A 38 -0.97 8.47 2.08
N GLU A 39 -0.28 9.52 2.52
CA GLU A 39 -0.46 10.87 2.03
C GLU A 39 0.85 11.36 1.43
N VAL A 40 0.78 11.86 0.20
CA VAL A 40 1.91 12.47 -0.49
C VAL A 40 1.67 13.96 -0.57
N VAL A 41 2.56 14.73 0.05
CA VAL A 41 2.55 16.18 -0.04
C VAL A 41 3.48 16.58 -1.19
N PRO A 42 2.96 17.26 -2.24
CA PRO A 42 3.79 17.66 -3.37
C PRO A 42 4.95 18.57 -2.96
N PRO A 43 6.07 18.55 -3.69
CA PRO A 43 7.17 19.47 -3.41
C PRO A 43 6.73 20.92 -3.65
N VAL A 44 7.24 21.81 -2.83
CA VAL A 44 7.04 23.25 -2.99
C VAL A 44 8.26 23.82 -3.67
N ILE A 45 8.04 24.52 -4.79
CA ILE A 45 9.12 25.16 -5.53
C ILE A 45 9.46 26.49 -4.84
N GLU A 46 10.76 26.70 -4.58
CA GLU A 46 11.24 27.96 -4.03
C GLU A 46 10.91 29.11 -4.98
N GLN A 47 10.38 30.21 -4.43
CA GLN A 47 10.09 31.44 -5.16
C GLN A 47 10.92 32.58 -4.59
N ILE A 48 11.60 33.26 -5.47
CA ILE A 48 12.49 34.36 -5.12
C ILE A 48 11.97 35.65 -5.75
N ASP A 49 12.00 36.76 -4.99
CA ASP A 49 11.67 38.07 -5.50
C ASP A 49 12.74 38.50 -6.53
N PRO A 50 12.38 38.77 -7.79
CA PRO A 50 13.35 39.16 -8.81
C PRO A 50 13.95 40.52 -8.58
N ASP A 51 13.36 41.36 -7.74
CA ASP A 51 13.83 42.73 -7.50
C ASP A 51 14.94 42.80 -6.45
N ASP A 52 14.84 42.04 -5.37
CA ASP A 52 15.81 42.08 -4.26
C ASP A 52 16.46 40.75 -3.93
N GLY A 53 16.06 39.67 -4.57
CA GLY A 53 16.62 38.34 -4.34
C GLY A 53 16.16 37.65 -3.05
N SER A 54 15.17 38.23 -2.35
CA SER A 54 14.65 37.60 -1.13
C SER A 54 13.77 36.40 -1.43
N VAL A 55 13.71 35.45 -0.50
CA VAL A 55 12.87 34.25 -0.63
C VAL A 55 11.43 34.62 -0.26
N ILE A 56 10.52 34.51 -1.22
CA ILE A 56 9.08 34.72 -1.01
C ILE A 56 8.44 33.44 -0.46
N VAL A 57 8.77 32.29 -1.06
CA VAL A 57 8.28 30.97 -0.64
C VAL A 57 9.48 30.04 -0.52
N ALA A 58 9.67 29.47 0.65
CA ALA A 58 10.74 28.49 0.87
C ALA A 58 10.42 27.19 0.13
N GLY A 59 11.40 26.63 -0.57
CA GLY A 59 11.29 25.33 -1.21
C GLY A 59 11.17 24.22 -0.18
N GLN A 60 10.35 23.21 -0.49
CA GLN A 60 10.19 22.01 0.34
C GLN A 60 10.21 20.77 -0.53
N PRO A 61 10.88 19.67 -0.11
CA PRO A 61 10.85 18.43 -0.86
C PRO A 61 9.49 17.76 -0.72
N GLU A 62 9.19 16.87 -1.68
CA GLU A 62 8.04 15.98 -1.56
C GLU A 62 8.15 15.18 -0.26
N GLN A 63 7.04 15.07 0.45
CA GLN A 63 6.95 14.30 1.69
C GLN A 63 5.86 13.26 1.59
N THR A 64 6.17 12.04 2.03
CA THR A 64 5.22 10.94 2.12
C THR A 64 5.02 10.56 3.57
N THR A 65 3.77 10.58 4.02
CA THR A 65 3.40 10.17 5.37
C THR A 65 2.62 8.87 5.29
N VAL A 66 3.02 7.88 6.09
CA VAL A 66 2.37 6.59 6.18
C VAL A 66 1.87 6.38 7.60
N VAL A 67 0.57 6.15 7.75
CA VAL A 67 -0.05 5.83 9.04
C VAL A 67 -0.69 4.45 8.93
N VAL A 68 -0.28 3.54 9.80
CA VAL A 68 -0.88 2.20 9.87
C VAL A 68 -2.15 2.28 10.71
N LEU A 69 -3.30 2.00 10.10
CA LEU A 69 -4.60 2.06 10.75
C LEU A 69 -5.03 0.71 11.30
N LYS A 70 -4.65 -0.37 10.64
CA LYS A 70 -4.98 -1.74 11.05
C LYS A 70 -3.90 -2.68 10.55
N ASN A 71 -3.60 -3.71 11.33
CA ASN A 71 -2.70 -4.77 10.94
C ASN A 71 -3.20 -6.12 11.44
N GLY A 72 -2.61 -7.18 10.93
CA GLY A 72 -2.94 -8.53 11.33
C GLY A 72 -2.33 -9.56 10.40
N ASN A 73 -2.83 -10.78 10.49
CA ASN A 73 -2.40 -11.88 9.65
C ASN A 73 -3.57 -12.37 8.81
N VAL A 74 -3.28 -12.81 7.59
CA VAL A 74 -4.26 -13.36 6.67
C VAL A 74 -3.61 -14.47 5.86
N ASP A 75 -4.36 -15.53 5.60
CA ASP A 75 -3.86 -16.67 4.84
C ASP A 75 -4.43 -16.64 3.42
N MET A 76 -3.64 -17.12 2.46
CA MET A 76 -4.15 -17.46 1.15
C MET A 76 -5.05 -18.70 1.28
N THR A 77 -6.14 -18.77 0.51
CA THR A 77 -6.98 -19.97 0.54
C THR A 77 -6.31 -21.11 -0.20
N VAL A 78 -6.72 -22.35 0.10
CA VAL A 78 -6.19 -23.54 -0.58
C VAL A 78 -6.43 -23.46 -2.08
N THR A 79 -7.61 -23.00 -2.50
CA THR A 79 -7.94 -22.83 -3.91
C THR A 79 -7.03 -21.81 -4.59
N GLN A 80 -6.79 -20.69 -3.94
CA GLN A 80 -5.87 -19.66 -4.43
C GLN A 80 -4.45 -20.20 -4.55
N TRP A 81 -4.00 -20.95 -3.56
CA TRP A 81 -2.68 -21.55 -3.60
C TRP A 81 -2.55 -22.55 -4.75
N ASP A 82 -3.53 -23.41 -4.95
CA ASP A 82 -3.52 -24.40 -6.03
C ASP A 82 -3.51 -23.74 -7.40
N ASP A 83 -4.31 -22.67 -7.58
CA ASP A 83 -4.37 -21.93 -8.83
C ASP A 83 -3.03 -21.21 -9.09
N TRP A 84 -2.44 -20.62 -8.07
CA TRP A 84 -1.16 -19.93 -8.20
C TRP A 84 -0.02 -20.91 -8.49
N ALA A 85 0.03 -22.01 -7.78
CA ALA A 85 1.09 -23.01 -7.95
C ALA A 85 1.02 -23.72 -9.30
N ALA A 86 -0.18 -23.83 -9.88
CA ALA A 86 -0.40 -24.46 -11.17
C ALA A 86 -0.22 -23.52 -12.36
N GLY A 87 -0.22 -22.20 -12.12
CA GLY A 87 -0.19 -21.21 -13.18
C GLY A 87 1.21 -20.71 -13.51
N PRO A 88 1.39 -20.12 -14.70
CA PRO A 88 2.66 -19.54 -15.11
C PRO A 88 3.03 -18.27 -14.35
N GLU A 89 2.06 -17.62 -13.70
CA GLU A 89 2.24 -16.42 -12.91
C GLU A 89 2.48 -16.71 -11.43
N SER A 90 3.00 -17.89 -11.10
CA SER A 90 3.18 -18.32 -9.73
C SER A 90 4.04 -17.40 -8.85
N GLU A 91 4.86 -16.57 -9.45
CA GLU A 91 5.73 -15.62 -8.76
C GLU A 91 5.21 -14.19 -8.82
N ASP A 92 4.04 -13.96 -9.39
CA ASP A 92 3.50 -12.63 -9.60
C ASP A 92 3.06 -11.99 -8.27
N GLU A 93 3.69 -10.86 -7.92
CA GLU A 93 3.29 -10.08 -6.74
C GLU A 93 1.85 -9.59 -6.84
N ASN A 94 1.41 -9.23 -8.04
CA ASN A 94 0.04 -8.76 -8.25
C ASN A 94 -0.98 -9.85 -7.92
N TYR A 95 -0.68 -11.08 -8.25
CA TYR A 95 -1.56 -12.19 -7.90
C TYR A 95 -1.70 -12.35 -6.38
N GLN A 96 -0.59 -12.26 -5.66
CA GLN A 96 -0.59 -12.32 -4.19
C GLN A 96 -1.40 -11.18 -3.59
N LEU A 97 -1.17 -9.95 -4.07
CA LEU A 97 -1.91 -8.77 -3.63
C LEU A 97 -3.41 -8.90 -3.92
N ASP A 98 -3.78 -9.39 -5.10
CA ASP A 98 -5.18 -9.61 -5.47
C ASP A 98 -5.86 -10.61 -4.56
N CYS A 99 -5.22 -11.74 -4.28
CA CYS A 99 -5.76 -12.77 -3.40
C CYS A 99 -5.96 -12.26 -1.97
N ILE A 100 -4.96 -11.60 -1.43
CA ILE A 100 -5.03 -11.10 -0.06
C ILE A 100 -6.03 -9.95 0.06
N ALA A 101 -6.08 -9.05 -0.90
CA ALA A 101 -7.10 -8.00 -0.93
C ALA A 101 -8.51 -8.62 -0.94
N ALA A 102 -8.76 -9.61 -1.77
CA ALA A 102 -10.04 -10.30 -1.84
C ALA A 102 -10.39 -10.97 -0.49
N ASN A 103 -9.42 -11.61 0.15
CA ASN A 103 -9.63 -12.28 1.44
C ASN A 103 -9.92 -11.28 2.57
N LEU A 104 -9.47 -10.05 2.43
CA LEU A 104 -9.73 -8.97 3.37
C LEU A 104 -10.98 -8.14 3.00
N GLY A 105 -11.63 -8.45 1.90
CA GLY A 105 -12.79 -7.70 1.41
C GLY A 105 -12.45 -6.33 0.83
N LEU A 106 -11.24 -6.17 0.31
CA LEU A 106 -10.74 -4.91 -0.26
C LEU A 106 -10.79 -4.94 -1.78
N THR A 107 -10.85 -3.77 -2.40
CA THR A 107 -10.79 -3.60 -3.84
C THR A 107 -9.52 -2.85 -4.20
N ILE A 108 -8.70 -3.41 -5.09
CA ILE A 108 -7.50 -2.74 -5.60
C ILE A 108 -7.91 -1.60 -6.52
N ALA A 109 -7.30 -0.46 -6.31
CA ALA A 109 -7.59 0.74 -7.10
C ALA A 109 -6.98 0.68 -8.50
#